data_3f7c3797c42232274f63ec1df2546b98
#
_entry.id   3f7c3797c42232274f63ec1df2546b98
#
_cell.length_a   1.000
_cell.length_b   1.000
_cell.length_c   1.000
_cell.angle_alpha   90.00
_cell.angle_beta   90.00
_cell.angle_gamma   90.00
#
_symmetry.space_group_name_H-M   'P 1'
#
loop_
_entity.id
_entity.type
_entity.pdbx_description
1 polymer ?
#
loop_
_entity_poly.entity_id
_entity_poly.type
_entity_poly.pdbx_seq_one_letter_code
_entity_poly.pdbx_strand_id
1 'polypeptide(L)'
;AARAQLKPLVYEGAVSAGGALMNTTEVENFPGWPSGIMGPELMDKLREQAEKFGAQLITDDIAEMKLAGDIKVLKDGSGKTIEAKAVILATGSAYKEIGLPNEKRLSGRGVSWCATCDGFFFRDKVLAVVGGGDSAMEEATFLTKFASKVIVIHRRDSLRASKIMVERAQKNPKIDFIWNTEVIDVLGADNVTGLKLRNVVTGEESEKEFDGLFVAIGHAPRSELVKGQIDINSDGYVQVDGRSTRTNLKGVFACGDLVDHTYRQAITAAGSGCQAALDAERFLAGH
;
A
#
# COMPACT_ATOMS: atom_id res chain seq x y z
N ALA A 1 5.57 -9.65 -19.71
CA ALA A 1 4.97 -10.96 -20.04
C ALA A 1 4.30 -10.92 -21.43
N ALA A 2 3.31 -10.02 -21.68
CA ALA A 2 2.59 -9.96 -22.95
C ALA A 2 3.52 -9.67 -24.15
N ARG A 3 4.45 -8.72 -24.05
CA ARG A 3 5.46 -8.43 -25.09
C ARG A 3 6.39 -9.62 -25.36
N ALA A 4 6.65 -10.46 -24.37
CA ALA A 4 7.39 -11.71 -24.52
C ALA A 4 6.53 -12.87 -25.09
N GLN A 5 5.31 -12.58 -25.53
CA GLN A 5 4.35 -13.53 -26.10
C GLN A 5 3.97 -14.70 -25.16
N LEU A 6 4.04 -14.48 -23.86
CA LEU A 6 3.68 -15.49 -22.85
C LEU A 6 2.17 -15.67 -22.67
N LYS A 7 1.35 -14.86 -23.36
CA LYS A 7 -0.12 -14.88 -23.30
C LYS A 7 -0.65 -14.87 -21.85
N PRO A 8 -0.31 -13.87 -21.05
CA PRO A 8 -0.70 -13.83 -19.64
C PRO A 8 -2.21 -13.64 -19.48
N LEU A 9 -2.80 -14.39 -18.52
CA LEU A 9 -4.08 -14.08 -17.93
C LEU A 9 -3.82 -13.19 -16.71
N VAL A 10 -4.47 -12.03 -16.62
CA VAL A 10 -4.32 -11.08 -15.53
C VAL A 10 -5.64 -10.95 -14.79
N TYR A 11 -5.72 -11.53 -13.60
CA TYR A 11 -6.85 -11.35 -12.70
C TYR A 11 -6.65 -10.05 -11.93
N GLU A 12 -7.50 -9.08 -12.17
CA GLU A 12 -7.33 -7.70 -11.70
C GLU A 12 -8.24 -7.31 -10.52
N GLY A 13 -9.01 -8.27 -10.01
CA GLY A 13 -9.97 -8.07 -8.92
C GLY A 13 -11.41 -7.88 -9.41
N ALA A 14 -12.38 -8.41 -8.66
CA ALA A 14 -13.81 -8.38 -9.02
C ALA A 14 -14.45 -7.01 -8.77
N VAL A 15 -13.97 -6.27 -7.76
CA VAL A 15 -14.61 -5.02 -7.31
C VAL A 15 -13.87 -3.78 -7.81
N SER A 16 -12.56 -3.82 -7.88
CA SER A 16 -11.70 -2.67 -8.20
C SER A 16 -10.48 -3.12 -8.98
N ALA A 17 -10.59 -3.16 -10.29
CA ALA A 17 -9.47 -3.39 -11.18
C ALA A 17 -8.48 -2.21 -11.07
N GLY A 18 -7.18 -2.50 -10.82
CA GLY A 18 -6.14 -1.46 -10.72
C GLY A 18 -5.61 -1.19 -9.31
N GLY A 19 -6.20 -1.81 -8.27
CA GLY A 19 -5.66 -1.82 -6.92
C GLY A 19 -5.69 -0.45 -6.23
N ALA A 20 -4.65 -0.15 -5.45
CA ALA A 20 -4.59 1.04 -4.60
C ALA A 20 -4.69 2.37 -5.37
N LEU A 21 -4.16 2.44 -6.59
CA LEU A 21 -4.19 3.65 -7.41
C LEU A 21 -5.59 4.03 -7.88
N MET A 22 -6.55 3.10 -7.89
CA MET A 22 -7.96 3.44 -8.20
C MET A 22 -8.63 4.30 -7.12
N ASN A 23 -8.08 4.31 -5.92
CA ASN A 23 -8.61 5.04 -4.77
C ASN A 23 -7.77 6.27 -4.40
N THR A 24 -6.77 6.62 -5.22
CA THR A 24 -5.96 7.83 -5.00
C THR A 24 -6.36 8.97 -5.93
N THR A 25 -5.89 10.15 -5.62
CA THR A 25 -6.08 11.36 -6.42
C THR A 25 -4.98 11.48 -7.48
N GLU A 26 -4.32 12.61 -7.59
CA GLU A 26 -3.26 12.86 -8.53
C GLU A 26 -1.95 12.15 -8.14
N VAL A 27 -1.33 11.47 -9.10
CA VAL A 27 -0.04 10.81 -8.99
C VAL A 27 1.00 11.68 -9.67
N GLU A 28 1.80 12.39 -8.88
CA GLU A 28 2.81 13.35 -9.37
C GLU A 28 4.20 12.71 -9.53
N ASN A 29 4.43 11.56 -8.92
CA ASN A 29 5.75 10.93 -8.83
C ASN A 29 5.92 9.69 -9.72
N PHE A 30 5.06 9.51 -10.72
CA PHE A 30 5.25 8.48 -11.76
C PHE A 30 5.89 9.12 -13.00
N PRO A 31 7.12 8.76 -13.38
CA PRO A 31 7.80 9.36 -14.51
C PRO A 31 7.05 9.22 -15.84
N GLY A 32 7.05 10.27 -16.63
CA GLY A 32 6.34 10.34 -17.92
C GLY A 32 5.14 11.27 -17.92
N TRP A 33 4.67 11.69 -16.74
CA TRP A 33 3.57 12.66 -16.58
C TRP A 33 4.04 13.89 -15.80
N PRO A 34 4.62 14.90 -16.50
CA PRO A 34 5.19 16.07 -15.84
C PRO A 34 4.15 16.96 -15.14
N SER A 35 2.88 16.84 -15.50
CA SER A 35 1.76 17.55 -14.87
C SER A 35 0.97 16.68 -13.87
N GLY A 36 1.49 15.52 -13.50
CA GLY A 36 0.73 14.52 -12.76
C GLY A 36 -0.30 13.78 -13.63
N ILE A 37 -0.91 12.77 -13.08
CA ILE A 37 -2.01 12.00 -13.69
C ILE A 37 -2.90 11.45 -12.59
N MET A 38 -4.22 11.45 -12.81
CA MET A 38 -5.14 10.81 -11.87
C MET A 38 -4.85 9.30 -11.76
N GLY A 39 -4.86 8.77 -10.53
CA GLY A 39 -4.57 7.35 -10.30
C GLY A 39 -5.40 6.40 -11.16
N PRO A 40 -6.73 6.55 -11.23
CA PRO A 40 -7.58 5.76 -12.14
C PRO A 40 -7.16 5.87 -13.61
N GLU A 41 -6.86 7.09 -14.10
CA GLU A 41 -6.44 7.29 -15.49
C GLU A 41 -5.09 6.61 -15.77
N LEU A 42 -4.14 6.64 -14.83
CA LEU A 42 -2.88 5.93 -14.95
C LEU A 42 -3.11 4.42 -15.09
N MET A 43 -4.02 3.86 -14.27
CA MET A 43 -4.33 2.43 -14.35
C MET A 43 -5.01 2.05 -15.66
N ASP A 44 -5.93 2.88 -16.17
CA ASP A 44 -6.57 2.66 -17.48
C ASP A 44 -5.52 2.63 -18.60
N LYS A 45 -4.56 3.57 -18.61
CA LYS A 45 -3.47 3.59 -19.60
C LYS A 45 -2.56 2.37 -19.49
N LEU A 46 -2.28 1.89 -18.29
CA LEU A 46 -1.49 0.66 -18.08
C LEU A 46 -2.25 -0.58 -18.57
N ARG A 47 -3.56 -0.64 -18.36
CA ARG A 47 -4.43 -1.72 -18.87
C ARG A 47 -4.46 -1.72 -20.40
N GLU A 48 -4.75 -0.58 -21.03
CA GLU A 48 -4.72 -0.41 -22.49
C GLU A 48 -3.37 -0.88 -23.08
N GLN A 49 -2.26 -0.52 -22.44
CA GLN A 49 -0.94 -0.94 -22.88
C GLN A 49 -0.75 -2.45 -22.77
N ALA A 50 -1.21 -3.10 -21.70
CA ALA A 50 -1.13 -4.53 -21.53
C ALA A 50 -1.97 -5.29 -22.57
N GLU A 51 -3.21 -4.85 -22.81
CA GLU A 51 -4.13 -5.41 -23.81
C GLU A 51 -3.59 -5.27 -25.23
N LYS A 52 -3.01 -4.12 -25.57
CA LYS A 52 -2.34 -3.87 -26.85
C LYS A 52 -1.31 -4.93 -27.20
N PHE A 53 -0.63 -5.51 -26.22
CA PHE A 53 0.36 -6.58 -26.38
C PHE A 53 -0.23 -7.98 -26.19
N GLY A 54 -1.53 -8.11 -26.02
CA GLY A 54 -2.24 -9.40 -25.95
C GLY A 54 -2.36 -9.99 -24.55
N ALA A 55 -2.26 -9.21 -23.49
CA ALA A 55 -2.68 -9.64 -22.16
C ALA A 55 -4.20 -9.83 -22.15
N GLN A 56 -4.68 -10.89 -21.50
CA GLN A 56 -6.10 -11.09 -21.26
C GLN A 56 -6.40 -10.63 -19.82
N LEU A 57 -7.13 -9.50 -19.70
CA LEU A 57 -7.55 -8.95 -18.41
C LEU A 57 -8.89 -9.58 -18.01
N ILE A 58 -8.99 -10.04 -16.78
CA ILE A 58 -10.15 -10.73 -16.22
C ILE A 58 -10.58 -10.03 -14.97
N THR A 59 -11.77 -9.43 -14.98
CA THR A 59 -12.37 -8.72 -13.84
C THR A 59 -13.02 -9.75 -12.91
N ASP A 60 -12.17 -10.49 -12.20
CA ASP A 60 -12.55 -11.48 -11.18
C ASP A 60 -11.38 -11.65 -10.21
N ASP A 61 -11.64 -12.31 -9.09
CA ASP A 61 -10.66 -12.66 -8.06
C ASP A 61 -10.19 -14.10 -8.24
N ILE A 62 -8.98 -14.41 -7.78
CA ILE A 62 -8.57 -15.78 -7.52
C ILE A 62 -8.97 -16.15 -6.10
N ALA A 63 -9.84 -17.14 -5.95
CA ALA A 63 -10.37 -17.59 -4.67
C ALA A 63 -9.48 -18.65 -3.99
N GLU A 64 -8.84 -19.53 -4.78
CA GLU A 64 -7.98 -20.60 -4.29
C GLU A 64 -6.75 -20.76 -5.17
N MET A 65 -5.62 -21.14 -4.56
CA MET A 65 -4.39 -21.46 -5.26
C MET A 65 -3.75 -22.74 -4.70
N LYS A 66 -3.24 -23.57 -5.60
CA LYS A 66 -2.33 -24.70 -5.30
C LYS A 66 -1.08 -24.50 -6.13
N LEU A 67 0.01 -24.06 -5.48
CA LEU A 67 1.21 -23.54 -6.14
C LEU A 67 2.36 -24.56 -6.21
N ALA A 68 2.26 -25.70 -5.53
CA ALA A 68 3.24 -26.75 -5.57
C ALA A 68 3.19 -27.55 -6.91
N GLY A 69 4.32 -28.13 -7.30
CA GLY A 69 4.43 -28.93 -8.53
C GLY A 69 4.73 -28.12 -9.78
N ASP A 70 4.84 -28.77 -10.92
CA ASP A 70 5.20 -28.12 -12.19
C ASP A 70 4.02 -27.34 -12.81
N ILE A 71 2.81 -27.79 -12.60
CA ILE A 71 1.58 -27.09 -12.99
C ILE A 71 0.94 -26.50 -11.73
N LYS A 72 0.69 -25.20 -11.75
CA LYS A 72 -0.03 -24.48 -10.71
C LYS A 72 -1.51 -24.50 -11.02
N VAL A 73 -2.33 -24.78 -10.03
CA VAL A 73 -3.77 -24.87 -10.19
C VAL A 73 -4.42 -23.73 -9.39
N LEU A 74 -5.16 -22.89 -10.08
CA LEU A 74 -5.87 -21.76 -9.49
C LEU A 74 -7.37 -21.93 -9.74
N LYS A 75 -8.18 -21.33 -8.88
CA LYS A 75 -9.63 -21.30 -9.01
C LYS A 75 -10.11 -19.87 -8.84
N ASP A 76 -10.84 -19.38 -9.81
CA ASP A 76 -11.38 -18.02 -9.76
C ASP A 76 -12.68 -17.92 -8.92
N GLY A 77 -13.19 -16.70 -8.76
CA GLY A 77 -14.41 -16.42 -7.99
C GLY A 77 -15.67 -17.08 -8.56
N SER A 78 -15.68 -17.39 -9.88
CA SER A 78 -16.75 -18.13 -10.53
C SER A 78 -16.67 -19.66 -10.32
N GLY A 79 -15.55 -20.15 -9.75
CA GLY A 79 -15.26 -21.58 -9.57
C GLY A 79 -14.56 -22.25 -10.75
N LYS A 80 -14.17 -21.50 -11.79
CA LYS A 80 -13.42 -22.01 -12.93
C LYS A 80 -11.99 -22.33 -12.52
N THR A 81 -11.50 -23.50 -12.94
CA THR A 81 -10.12 -23.94 -12.71
C THR A 81 -9.22 -23.45 -13.83
N ILE A 82 -8.06 -22.91 -13.46
CA ILE A 82 -7.01 -22.43 -14.33
C ILE A 82 -5.73 -23.21 -14.03
N GLU A 83 -5.08 -23.72 -15.06
CA GLU A 83 -3.77 -24.35 -14.96
C GLU A 83 -2.70 -23.44 -15.56
N ALA A 84 -1.60 -23.26 -14.85
CA ALA A 84 -0.50 -22.41 -15.29
C ALA A 84 0.86 -23.04 -14.97
N LYS A 85 1.83 -22.88 -15.86
CA LYS A 85 3.23 -23.26 -15.62
C LYS A 85 3.96 -22.27 -14.73
N ALA A 86 3.59 -20.99 -14.81
CA ALA A 86 4.16 -19.92 -14.00
C ALA A 86 3.06 -19.01 -13.45
N VAL A 87 3.25 -18.51 -12.23
CA VAL A 87 2.36 -17.56 -11.55
C VAL A 87 3.17 -16.37 -11.06
N ILE A 88 2.70 -15.17 -11.33
CA ILE A 88 3.23 -13.92 -10.76
C ILE A 88 2.20 -13.40 -9.76
N LEU A 89 2.60 -13.29 -8.51
CA LEU A 89 1.81 -12.75 -7.43
C LEU A 89 2.06 -11.24 -7.34
N ALA A 90 1.05 -10.44 -7.64
CA ALA A 90 1.09 -8.99 -7.62
C ALA A 90 -0.13 -8.41 -6.86
N THR A 91 -0.54 -9.08 -5.78
CA THR A 91 -1.76 -8.76 -5.02
C THR A 91 -1.65 -7.48 -4.19
N GLY A 92 -0.44 -6.93 -4.07
CA GLY A 92 -0.19 -5.68 -3.39
C GLY A 92 -0.35 -5.74 -1.87
N SER A 93 -0.54 -4.58 -1.27
CA SER A 93 -0.82 -4.42 0.17
C SER A 93 -2.01 -3.50 0.40
N ALA A 94 -2.64 -3.62 1.56
CA ALA A 94 -3.63 -2.68 2.05
C ALA A 94 -3.01 -1.85 3.17
N TYR A 95 -3.44 -0.61 3.32
CA TYR A 95 -3.19 0.17 4.52
C TYR A 95 -3.99 -0.39 5.68
N LYS A 96 -3.43 -0.37 6.88
CA LYS A 96 -4.21 -0.64 8.09
C LYS A 96 -5.02 0.60 8.42
N GLU A 97 -6.31 0.40 8.57
CA GLU A 97 -7.26 1.44 8.96
C GLU A 97 -7.42 1.47 10.49
N ILE A 98 -7.79 2.61 11.04
CA ILE A 98 -8.22 2.72 12.45
C ILE A 98 -9.56 2.00 12.59
N GLY A 99 -10.37 2.02 11.54
CA GLY A 99 -11.70 1.39 11.49
C GLY A 99 -12.84 2.34 11.82
N LEU A 100 -12.64 3.64 11.66
CA LEU A 100 -13.66 4.65 11.93
C LEU A 100 -14.52 4.91 10.68
N PRO A 101 -15.86 5.08 10.83
CA PRO A 101 -16.75 5.32 9.69
C PRO A 101 -16.34 6.54 8.84
N ASN A 102 -15.96 7.65 9.50
CA ASN A 102 -15.56 8.88 8.83
C ASN A 102 -14.17 8.82 8.21
N GLU A 103 -13.31 7.91 8.64
CA GLU A 103 -12.00 7.66 8.03
C GLU A 103 -12.14 7.33 6.53
N LYS A 104 -13.03 6.41 6.19
CA LYS A 104 -13.30 6.04 4.77
C LYS A 104 -13.99 7.15 4.00
N ARG A 105 -14.99 7.79 4.61
CA ARG A 105 -15.76 8.86 3.96
C ARG A 105 -14.89 10.06 3.58
N LEU A 106 -13.90 10.37 4.40
CA LEU A 106 -12.98 11.49 4.21
C LEU A 106 -11.63 11.09 3.58
N SER A 107 -11.53 9.87 3.06
CA SER A 107 -10.38 9.43 2.27
C SER A 107 -10.18 10.35 1.06
N GLY A 108 -8.95 10.86 0.86
CA GLY A 108 -8.63 11.86 -0.16
C GLY A 108 -9.24 13.26 0.09
N ARG A 109 -9.95 13.43 1.21
CA ARG A 109 -10.54 14.70 1.65
C ARG A 109 -10.02 15.16 3.01
N GLY A 110 -8.74 14.88 3.24
CA GLY A 110 -8.05 15.18 4.48
C GLY A 110 -7.62 13.95 5.27
N VAL A 111 -8.12 12.74 4.96
CA VAL A 111 -7.57 11.48 5.47
C VAL A 111 -6.69 10.85 4.42
N SER A 112 -5.46 10.49 4.80
CA SER A 112 -4.46 9.83 3.94
C SER A 112 -3.71 8.74 4.71
N TRP A 113 -3.11 7.82 3.96
CA TRP A 113 -2.23 6.74 4.47
C TRP A 113 -0.83 6.83 3.86
N CYS A 114 -0.51 7.90 3.11
CA CYS A 114 0.75 8.04 2.40
C CYS A 114 1.22 9.50 2.42
N ALA A 115 2.15 9.83 3.31
CA ALA A 115 2.69 11.19 3.42
C ALA A 115 3.47 11.60 2.15
N THR A 116 4.17 10.67 1.50
CA THR A 116 4.93 10.95 0.27
C THR A 116 4.03 11.19 -0.94
N CYS A 117 2.80 10.66 -0.92
CA CYS A 117 1.82 10.85 -1.97
C CYS A 117 1.10 12.20 -1.82
N ASP A 118 0.58 12.46 -0.63
CA ASP A 118 -0.41 13.52 -0.39
C ASP A 118 0.12 14.72 0.39
N GLY A 119 1.31 14.63 1.00
CA GLY A 119 1.84 15.67 1.90
C GLY A 119 1.96 17.06 1.27
N PHE A 120 2.20 17.12 -0.04
CA PHE A 120 2.29 18.36 -0.79
C PHE A 120 1.00 19.21 -0.74
N PHE A 121 -0.16 18.55 -0.72
CA PHE A 121 -1.48 19.23 -0.71
C PHE A 121 -1.80 19.90 0.65
N PHE A 122 -1.00 19.65 1.67
CA PHE A 122 -1.21 20.13 3.03
C PHE A 122 -0.21 21.22 3.45
N ARG A 123 0.13 22.12 2.51
CA ARG A 123 1.04 23.25 2.81
C ARG A 123 0.45 24.17 3.86
N ASP A 124 1.30 24.56 4.83
CA ASP A 124 0.98 25.47 5.93
C ASP A 124 -0.19 25.02 6.83
N LYS A 125 -0.52 23.72 6.78
CA LYS A 125 -1.61 23.10 7.54
C LYS A 125 -1.12 22.47 8.84
N VAL A 126 -2.07 22.26 9.78
CA VAL A 126 -1.85 21.52 11.02
C VAL A 126 -2.33 20.08 10.82
N LEU A 127 -1.41 19.12 10.90
CA LEU A 127 -1.68 17.74 10.59
C LEU A 127 -1.57 16.83 11.80
N ALA A 128 -2.42 15.80 11.84
CA ALA A 128 -2.29 14.68 12.75
C ALA A 128 -1.64 13.48 12.03
N VAL A 129 -0.74 12.77 12.73
CA VAL A 129 -0.22 11.47 12.32
C VAL A 129 -0.53 10.45 13.40
N VAL A 130 -1.32 9.43 13.08
CA VAL A 130 -1.62 8.35 14.02
C VAL A 130 -0.66 7.20 13.82
N GLY A 131 0.10 6.88 14.85
CA GLY A 131 1.05 5.77 14.82
C GLY A 131 2.13 5.91 15.88
N GLY A 132 3.10 4.98 15.88
CA GLY A 132 4.20 5.00 16.87
C GLY A 132 5.36 4.09 16.50
N GLY A 133 5.40 3.58 15.27
CA GLY A 133 6.52 2.84 14.67
C GLY A 133 7.36 3.73 13.76
N ASP A 134 8.37 3.13 13.11
CA ASP A 134 9.28 3.83 12.20
C ASP A 134 8.52 4.56 11.08
N SER A 135 7.54 3.91 10.43
CA SER A 135 6.73 4.53 9.39
C SER A 135 6.04 5.81 9.86
N ALA A 136 5.49 5.83 11.09
CA ALA A 136 4.84 7.02 11.62
C ALA A 136 5.83 8.17 11.84
N MET A 137 7.06 7.86 12.28
CA MET A 137 8.12 8.86 12.47
C MET A 137 8.65 9.37 11.14
N GLU A 138 8.78 8.51 10.15
CA GLU A 138 9.17 8.87 8.78
C GLU A 138 8.12 9.80 8.16
N GLU A 139 6.85 9.42 8.20
CA GLU A 139 5.76 10.22 7.66
C GLU A 139 5.62 11.56 8.37
N ALA A 140 5.65 11.57 9.71
CA ALA A 140 5.61 12.82 10.48
C ALA A 140 6.76 13.75 10.12
N THR A 141 7.99 13.21 10.02
CA THR A 141 9.16 13.98 9.62
C THR A 141 9.06 14.50 8.19
N PHE A 142 8.57 13.68 7.26
CA PHE A 142 8.37 14.08 5.87
C PHE A 142 7.36 15.22 5.74
N LEU A 143 6.22 15.11 6.42
CA LEU A 143 5.15 16.11 6.40
C LEU A 143 5.61 17.48 6.90
N THR A 144 6.62 17.57 7.77
CA THR A 144 7.15 18.87 8.24
C THR A 144 7.77 19.71 7.12
N LYS A 145 8.05 19.14 5.96
CA LYS A 145 8.50 19.88 4.77
C LYS A 145 7.42 20.80 4.23
N PHE A 146 6.18 20.47 4.44
CA PHE A 146 5.01 21.18 3.91
C PHE A 146 4.18 21.82 5.03
N ALA A 147 3.83 21.05 6.04
CA ALA A 147 2.96 21.46 7.13
C ALA A 147 3.57 22.56 7.99
N SER A 148 2.72 23.40 8.57
CA SER A 148 3.11 24.34 9.64
C SER A 148 3.40 23.61 10.95
N LYS A 149 2.62 22.55 11.24
CA LYS A 149 2.73 21.72 12.44
C LYS A 149 2.28 20.30 12.16
N VAL A 150 2.97 19.33 12.76
CA VAL A 150 2.59 17.91 12.73
C VAL A 150 2.44 17.42 14.18
N ILE A 151 1.33 16.78 14.49
CA ILE A 151 1.05 16.26 15.82
C ILE A 151 0.91 14.75 15.73
N VAL A 152 1.86 14.03 16.33
CA VAL A 152 1.81 12.58 16.40
C VAL A 152 0.90 12.15 17.56
N ILE A 153 -0.14 11.40 17.24
CA ILE A 153 -1.10 10.85 18.22
C ILE A 153 -0.75 9.38 18.43
N HIS A 154 -0.41 9.03 19.67
CA HIS A 154 -0.04 7.67 20.01
C HIS A 154 -0.76 7.17 21.27
N ARG A 155 -1.29 5.93 21.18
CA ARG A 155 -2.08 5.30 22.25
C ARG A 155 -1.27 4.83 23.47
N ARG A 156 0.05 4.98 23.45
CA ARG A 156 0.96 4.65 24.56
C ARG A 156 1.76 5.89 24.96
N ASP A 157 2.51 5.76 26.03
CA ASP A 157 3.43 6.77 26.55
C ASP A 157 4.82 6.75 25.91
N SER A 158 5.07 5.77 25.02
CA SER A 158 6.36 5.57 24.36
C SER A 158 6.20 5.00 22.96
N LEU A 159 7.11 5.40 22.06
CA LEU A 159 7.15 4.94 20.67
C LEU A 159 7.81 3.57 20.55
N ARG A 160 7.43 2.81 19.53
CA ARG A 160 8.07 1.56 19.15
C ARG A 160 9.08 1.73 18.02
N ALA A 161 9.22 2.93 17.50
CA ALA A 161 10.17 3.27 16.47
C ALA A 161 11.63 3.10 16.96
N SER A 162 12.55 2.93 16.03
CA SER A 162 13.98 2.88 16.31
C SER A 162 14.45 4.18 16.99
N LYS A 163 15.46 4.08 17.87
CA LYS A 163 15.95 5.24 18.65
C LYS A 163 16.30 6.43 17.76
N ILE A 164 16.94 6.18 16.62
CA ILE A 164 17.33 7.25 15.69
C ILE A 164 16.13 7.97 15.11
N MET A 165 15.03 7.27 14.82
CA MET A 165 13.80 7.86 14.29
C MET A 165 13.05 8.65 15.36
N VAL A 166 13.01 8.12 16.59
CA VAL A 166 12.45 8.82 17.75
C VAL A 166 13.18 10.14 18.00
N GLU A 167 14.53 10.09 18.08
CA GLU A 167 15.33 11.29 18.28
C GLU A 167 15.16 12.34 17.17
N ARG A 168 15.07 11.89 15.91
CA ARG A 168 14.84 12.79 14.78
C ARG A 168 13.50 13.49 14.89
N ALA A 169 12.44 12.74 15.20
CA ALA A 169 11.11 13.30 15.35
C ALA A 169 11.02 14.27 16.55
N GLN A 170 11.58 13.89 17.70
CA GLN A 170 11.57 14.72 18.93
C GLN A 170 12.40 16.00 18.80
N LYS A 171 13.47 16.00 18.02
CA LYS A 171 14.30 17.21 17.76
C LYS A 171 13.68 18.14 16.72
N ASN A 172 12.63 17.72 16.01
CA ASN A 172 12.01 18.54 14.99
C ASN A 172 11.04 19.57 15.62
N PRO A 173 11.26 20.88 15.48
CA PRO A 173 10.44 21.90 16.13
C PRO A 173 9.00 21.97 15.64
N LYS A 174 8.71 21.33 14.50
CA LYS A 174 7.36 21.25 13.93
C LYS A 174 6.60 20.00 14.40
N ILE A 175 7.21 19.08 15.15
CA ILE A 175 6.56 17.85 15.61
C ILE A 175 6.26 17.94 17.10
N ASP A 176 4.98 17.74 17.45
CA ASP A 176 4.53 17.54 18.83
C ASP A 176 3.92 16.14 18.97
N PHE A 177 3.73 15.72 20.22
CA PHE A 177 3.17 14.41 20.55
C PHE A 177 1.97 14.53 21.49
N ILE A 178 0.93 13.76 21.21
CA ILE A 178 -0.19 13.51 22.13
C ILE A 178 -0.12 12.04 22.50
N TRP A 179 0.25 11.79 23.75
CA TRP A 179 0.46 10.46 24.30
C TRP A 179 -0.81 9.88 24.92
N ASN A 180 -0.81 8.57 25.10
CA ASN A 180 -1.92 7.84 25.73
C ASN A 180 -3.29 8.17 25.11
N THR A 181 -3.31 8.42 23.79
CA THR A 181 -4.49 8.96 23.13
C THR A 181 -4.75 8.19 21.84
N GLU A 182 -6.01 7.89 21.61
CA GLU A 182 -6.50 7.31 20.36
C GLU A 182 -7.48 8.25 19.67
N VAL A 183 -7.57 8.16 18.36
CA VAL A 183 -8.61 8.83 17.57
C VAL A 183 -9.85 7.95 17.61
N ILE A 184 -10.99 8.53 18.00
CA ILE A 184 -12.28 7.84 18.08
C ILE A 184 -13.28 8.33 17.03
N ASP A 185 -13.06 9.49 16.42
CA ASP A 185 -13.79 9.94 15.24
C ASP A 185 -12.99 10.97 14.44
N VAL A 186 -13.33 11.11 13.17
CA VAL A 186 -12.80 12.13 12.26
C VAL A 186 -13.91 13.13 11.95
N LEU A 187 -13.68 14.39 12.28
CA LEU A 187 -14.66 15.47 12.17
C LEU A 187 -14.55 16.18 10.82
N GLY A 188 -15.70 16.60 10.31
CA GLY A 188 -15.81 17.37 9.07
C GLY A 188 -16.91 16.83 8.14
N ALA A 189 -17.51 17.72 7.36
CA ALA A 189 -18.53 17.38 6.40
C ALA A 189 -17.91 16.92 5.06
N ASP A 190 -17.26 17.84 4.35
CA ASP A 190 -16.63 17.59 3.04
C ASP A 190 -15.13 17.32 3.14
N ASN A 191 -14.46 17.94 4.12
CA ASN A 191 -13.03 17.74 4.39
C ASN A 191 -12.83 17.59 5.91
N VAL A 192 -11.67 17.05 6.29
CA VAL A 192 -11.27 16.99 7.71
C VAL A 192 -11.17 18.40 8.28
N THR A 193 -11.80 18.63 9.43
CA THR A 193 -11.72 19.86 10.21
C THR A 193 -11.18 19.63 11.61
N GLY A 194 -11.14 18.37 12.06
CA GLY A 194 -10.66 18.01 13.38
C GLY A 194 -10.77 16.53 13.65
N LEU A 195 -10.39 16.16 14.86
CA LEU A 195 -10.45 14.79 15.36
C LEU A 195 -11.10 14.77 16.75
N LYS A 196 -11.90 13.74 17.00
CA LYS A 196 -12.34 13.39 18.33
C LYS A 196 -11.35 12.40 18.92
N LEU A 197 -10.81 12.75 20.06
CA LEU A 197 -9.74 12.04 20.75
C LEU A 197 -10.23 11.47 22.08
N ARG A 198 -9.67 10.34 22.49
CA ARG A 198 -9.90 9.76 23.80
C ARG A 198 -8.55 9.40 24.45
N ASN A 199 -8.33 9.89 25.66
CA ASN A 199 -7.21 9.46 26.47
C ASN A 199 -7.48 8.04 26.99
N VAL A 200 -6.62 7.08 26.64
CA VAL A 200 -6.83 5.67 26.96
C VAL A 200 -6.57 5.33 28.43
N VAL A 201 -5.96 6.23 29.21
CA VAL A 201 -5.70 6.05 30.63
C VAL A 201 -6.82 6.63 31.48
N THR A 202 -7.26 7.87 31.16
CA THR A 202 -8.28 8.58 31.93
C THR A 202 -9.70 8.38 31.40
N GLY A 203 -9.84 7.97 30.13
CA GLY A 203 -11.12 7.88 29.44
C GLY A 203 -11.66 9.25 28.99
N GLU A 204 -10.96 10.34 29.24
CA GLU A 204 -11.39 11.69 28.88
C GLU A 204 -11.44 11.85 27.35
N GLU A 205 -12.55 12.39 26.87
CA GLU A 205 -12.73 12.71 25.45
C GLU A 205 -12.54 14.20 25.20
N SER A 206 -11.96 14.56 24.08
CA SER A 206 -11.75 15.94 23.64
C SER A 206 -11.82 16.03 22.11
N GLU A 207 -12.08 17.24 21.62
CA GLU A 207 -12.01 17.53 20.20
C GLU A 207 -10.84 18.51 19.95
N LYS A 208 -10.14 18.28 18.84
CA LYS A 208 -9.04 19.13 18.43
C LYS A 208 -9.07 19.37 16.93
N GLU A 209 -8.85 20.63 16.54
CA GLU A 209 -8.80 21.04 15.13
C GLU A 209 -7.57 20.51 14.44
N PHE A 210 -7.76 19.96 13.23
CA PHE A 210 -6.74 19.50 12.31
C PHE A 210 -7.24 19.70 10.88
N ASP A 211 -6.33 20.04 9.99
CA ASP A 211 -6.61 20.16 8.55
C ASP A 211 -6.48 18.82 7.82
N GLY A 212 -5.85 17.81 8.45
CA GLY A 212 -5.67 16.48 7.86
C GLY A 212 -5.20 15.45 8.87
N LEU A 213 -5.49 14.19 8.55
CA LEU A 213 -5.13 12.99 9.30
C LEU A 213 -4.33 12.05 8.42
N PHE A 214 -3.12 11.69 8.84
CA PHE A 214 -2.31 10.65 8.24
C PHE A 214 -2.30 9.40 9.13
N VAL A 215 -2.77 8.28 8.59
CA VAL A 215 -2.91 7.02 9.33
C VAL A 215 -1.69 6.14 9.07
N ALA A 216 -0.71 6.17 9.96
CA ALA A 216 0.60 5.52 9.84
C ALA A 216 0.74 4.34 10.82
N ILE A 217 -0.27 3.45 10.86
CA ILE A 217 -0.30 2.28 11.76
C ILE A 217 0.15 0.98 11.08
N GLY A 218 0.69 1.09 9.86
CA GLY A 218 1.30 0.01 9.10
C GLY A 218 0.47 -0.46 7.92
N HIS A 219 0.98 -1.49 7.25
CA HIS A 219 0.40 -2.09 6.05
C HIS A 219 0.07 -3.55 6.31
N ALA A 220 -0.80 -4.11 5.49
CA ALA A 220 -1.16 -5.52 5.48
C ALA A 220 -0.97 -6.05 4.05
N PRO A 221 0.14 -6.76 3.77
CA PRO A 221 0.32 -7.41 2.47
C PRO A 221 -0.81 -8.41 2.20
N ARG A 222 -1.31 -8.46 0.98
CA ARG A 222 -2.41 -9.35 0.59
C ARG A 222 -1.86 -10.75 0.26
N SER A 223 -1.32 -11.43 1.25
CA SER A 223 -0.67 -12.74 1.16
C SER A 223 -1.52 -13.92 1.66
N GLU A 224 -2.77 -13.68 2.07
CA GLU A 224 -3.61 -14.71 2.69
C GLU A 224 -3.82 -15.95 1.79
N LEU A 225 -4.01 -15.76 0.48
CA LEU A 225 -4.21 -16.86 -0.48
C LEU A 225 -3.01 -17.80 -0.60
N VAL A 226 -1.82 -17.35 -0.25
CA VAL A 226 -0.57 -18.09 -0.39
C VAL A 226 0.03 -18.52 0.94
N LYS A 227 -0.64 -18.21 2.03
CA LYS A 227 -0.22 -18.57 3.39
C LYS A 227 -0.07 -20.08 3.57
N GLY A 228 1.06 -20.51 4.11
CA GLY A 228 1.39 -21.92 4.28
C GLY A 228 1.88 -22.64 3.01
N GLN A 229 1.95 -21.95 1.87
CA GLN A 229 2.53 -22.48 0.63
C GLN A 229 3.85 -21.76 0.28
N ILE A 230 3.96 -20.48 0.57
CA ILE A 230 5.11 -19.65 0.24
C ILE A 230 5.69 -19.07 1.53
N ASP A 231 6.98 -18.81 1.53
CA ASP A 231 7.66 -18.18 2.66
C ASP A 231 7.21 -16.73 2.83
N ILE A 232 6.69 -16.44 4.01
CA ILE A 232 6.16 -15.12 4.40
C ILE A 232 6.86 -14.71 5.69
N ASN A 233 7.28 -13.44 5.80
CA ASN A 233 7.87 -12.92 7.02
C ASN A 233 6.82 -12.66 8.12
N SER A 234 7.29 -12.26 9.31
CA SER A 234 6.42 -11.96 10.47
C SER A 234 5.40 -10.83 10.21
N ASP A 235 5.68 -9.95 9.26
CA ASP A 235 4.83 -8.81 8.91
C ASP A 235 3.85 -9.12 7.76
N GLY A 236 3.92 -10.36 7.22
CA GLY A 236 3.02 -10.85 6.18
C GLY A 236 3.53 -10.67 4.74
N TYR A 237 4.74 -10.12 4.53
CA TYR A 237 5.31 -9.95 3.20
C TYR A 237 5.88 -11.25 2.64
N VAL A 238 5.60 -11.52 1.38
CA VAL A 238 6.19 -12.67 0.67
C VAL A 238 7.69 -12.46 0.52
N GLN A 239 8.46 -13.50 0.81
CA GLN A 239 9.91 -13.48 0.67
C GLN A 239 10.33 -13.93 -0.73
N VAL A 240 11.32 -13.24 -1.28
CA VAL A 240 11.92 -13.53 -2.57
C VAL A 240 13.43 -13.69 -2.44
N ASP A 241 14.02 -14.43 -3.38
CA ASP A 241 15.46 -14.70 -3.37
C ASP A 241 16.28 -13.51 -3.82
N GLY A 242 16.96 -12.88 -2.88
CA GLY A 242 17.88 -11.76 -3.11
C GLY A 242 17.22 -10.58 -3.84
N ARG A 243 17.73 -10.26 -5.03
CA ARG A 243 17.21 -9.18 -5.88
C ARG A 243 16.26 -9.68 -6.98
N SER A 244 15.98 -10.98 -7.04
CA SER A 244 15.04 -11.57 -7.98
C SER A 244 13.60 -11.46 -7.47
N THR A 245 12.66 -11.94 -8.26
CA THR A 245 11.26 -12.04 -7.86
C THR A 245 10.84 -13.49 -7.57
N ARG A 246 11.83 -14.41 -7.53
CA ARG A 246 11.62 -15.82 -7.28
C ARG A 246 11.23 -16.07 -5.84
N THR A 247 10.16 -16.82 -5.64
CA THR A 247 9.80 -17.32 -4.30
C THR A 247 10.51 -18.66 -4.02
N ASN A 248 10.27 -19.23 -2.84
CA ASN A 248 10.72 -20.60 -2.52
C ASN A 248 10.07 -21.70 -3.38
N LEU A 249 9.02 -21.39 -4.14
CA LEU A 249 8.37 -22.32 -5.07
C LEU A 249 8.80 -22.04 -6.51
N LYS A 250 9.30 -23.10 -7.18
CA LYS A 250 9.70 -23.03 -8.59
C LYS A 250 8.53 -22.64 -9.49
N GLY A 251 8.73 -21.64 -10.34
CA GLY A 251 7.70 -21.10 -11.25
C GLY A 251 6.68 -20.19 -10.59
N VAL A 252 6.92 -19.77 -9.34
CA VAL A 252 6.11 -18.77 -8.64
C VAL A 252 6.98 -17.55 -8.31
N PHE A 253 6.52 -16.40 -8.74
CA PHE A 253 7.20 -15.11 -8.60
C PHE A 253 6.31 -14.14 -7.82
N ALA A 254 6.91 -13.19 -7.11
CA ALA A 254 6.16 -12.18 -6.38
C ALA A 254 6.78 -10.79 -6.59
N CYS A 255 5.94 -9.76 -6.67
CA CYS A 255 6.38 -8.39 -6.95
C CYS A 255 5.42 -7.34 -6.34
N GLY A 256 5.82 -6.08 -6.44
CA GLY A 256 5.06 -4.95 -5.92
C GLY A 256 5.00 -4.93 -4.39
N ASP A 257 3.98 -4.26 -3.87
CA ASP A 257 3.82 -4.05 -2.43
C ASP A 257 3.53 -5.34 -1.64
N LEU A 258 3.33 -6.46 -2.30
CA LEU A 258 3.28 -7.78 -1.68
C LEU A 258 4.65 -8.18 -1.09
N VAL A 259 5.74 -7.66 -1.68
CA VAL A 259 7.14 -7.94 -1.34
C VAL A 259 7.82 -6.69 -0.77
N ASP A 260 7.53 -5.53 -1.34
CA ASP A 260 8.15 -4.27 -0.98
C ASP A 260 7.56 -3.70 0.32
N HIS A 261 8.26 -3.93 1.43
CA HIS A 261 7.93 -3.38 2.73
C HIS A 261 8.54 -1.98 2.97
N THR A 262 9.35 -1.47 2.03
CA THR A 262 10.16 -0.26 2.20
C THR A 262 9.58 0.93 1.43
N TYR A 263 9.42 0.81 0.12
CA TYR A 263 9.10 1.96 -0.75
C TYR A 263 7.60 2.11 -1.01
N ARG A 264 6.94 1.02 -1.41
CA ARG A 264 5.47 0.99 -1.68
C ARG A 264 5.03 2.12 -2.59
N GLN A 265 5.71 2.26 -3.72
CA GLN A 265 5.43 3.27 -4.74
C GLN A 265 4.98 2.63 -6.05
N ALA A 266 4.13 3.32 -6.81
CA ALA A 266 3.66 2.84 -8.12
C ALA A 266 4.82 2.48 -9.06
N ILE A 267 5.87 3.31 -9.09
CA ILE A 267 7.02 3.09 -9.96
C ILE A 267 7.88 1.90 -9.50
N THR A 268 8.05 1.67 -8.20
CA THR A 268 8.78 0.49 -7.70
C THR A 268 7.99 -0.79 -7.94
N ALA A 269 6.66 -0.75 -7.80
CA ALA A 269 5.78 -1.86 -8.14
C ALA A 269 5.85 -2.19 -9.64
N ALA A 270 5.80 -1.18 -10.52
CA ALA A 270 5.96 -1.37 -11.97
C ALA A 270 7.34 -1.96 -12.30
N GLY A 271 8.42 -1.47 -11.66
CA GLY A 271 9.78 -1.96 -11.84
C GLY A 271 9.93 -3.43 -11.44
N SER A 272 9.45 -3.82 -10.26
CA SER A 272 9.48 -5.22 -9.80
C SER A 272 8.55 -6.12 -10.61
N GLY A 273 7.42 -5.59 -11.09
CA GLY A 273 6.55 -6.28 -12.05
C GLY A 273 7.25 -6.61 -13.38
N CYS A 274 8.07 -5.69 -13.87
CA CYS A 274 8.93 -5.95 -15.02
C CYS A 274 9.95 -7.05 -14.73
N GLN A 275 10.60 -7.03 -13.56
CA GLN A 275 11.52 -8.09 -13.14
C GLN A 275 10.83 -9.46 -13.07
N ALA A 276 9.62 -9.52 -12.50
CA ALA A 276 8.84 -10.76 -12.40
C ALA A 276 8.48 -11.33 -13.77
N ALA A 277 8.14 -10.47 -14.72
CA ALA A 277 7.88 -10.88 -16.09
C ALA A 277 9.12 -11.49 -16.77
N LEU A 278 10.30 -10.90 -16.57
CA LEU A 278 11.56 -11.41 -17.10
C LEU A 278 12.00 -12.73 -16.43
N ASP A 279 11.81 -12.83 -15.11
CA ASP A 279 12.10 -14.09 -14.38
C ASP A 279 11.17 -15.21 -14.82
N ALA A 280 9.88 -14.93 -15.04
CA ALA A 280 8.93 -15.91 -15.58
C ALA A 280 9.24 -16.33 -17.01
N GLU A 281 9.67 -15.37 -17.86
CA GLU A 281 10.10 -15.67 -19.24
C GLU A 281 11.28 -16.64 -19.26
N ARG A 282 12.34 -16.34 -18.49
CA ARG A 282 13.53 -17.20 -18.38
C ARG A 282 13.16 -18.58 -17.86
N PHE A 283 12.35 -18.65 -16.82
CA PHE A 283 11.87 -19.92 -16.28
C PHE A 283 11.14 -20.77 -17.32
N LEU A 284 10.23 -20.17 -18.11
CA LEU A 284 9.47 -20.86 -19.13
C LEU A 284 10.32 -21.25 -20.34
N ALA A 285 11.41 -20.53 -20.60
CA ALA A 285 12.39 -20.87 -21.62
C ALA A 285 13.39 -21.94 -21.16
N GLY A 286 13.35 -22.39 -19.91
CA GLY A 286 14.25 -23.43 -19.37
C GLY A 286 15.62 -22.91 -18.91
N HIS A 287 15.74 -21.63 -18.62
CA HIS A 287 16.99 -20.97 -18.16
C HIS A 287 16.99 -20.71 -16.65
#